data_6ad3115204cb840a41d08c076bd308c1
#
_entry.id   6ad3115204cb840a41d08c076bd308c1
#
_cell.length_a   1.000
_cell.length_b   1.000
_cell.length_c   1.000
_cell.angle_alpha   90.00
_cell.angle_beta   90.00
_cell.angle_gamma   90.00
#
_symmetry.space_group_name_H-M   'P 1'
#
loop_
_entity.id
_entity.type
_entity.pdbx_description
1 polymer ?
#
loop_
_entity_poly.entity_id
_entity_poly.type
_entity_poly.pdbx_seq_one_letter_code
_entity_poly.pdbx_strand_id
1 'polypeptide(L)'
;LDIAEKRVPQDGRMALKVGGRAIDVRVSVMPASHGERVVMRLLDKQGVRLELPSLGMAPAHQQALLRLIRQPHGIILVTGPTGSGKSTTLYTLLSQINDEQRNIMTIEDPVEYELAGIAQTQVNPKVDMTFARGLRALLRQDPDVVLIGEIRDGETAQIAVQASLTGHLVLSTLHTNTAIGAVTRLRDMGVEPFLLSSSLSGVLAQRLVRRLCPQCREPYALSDAQRRLLGLPPTQAVTCWRPLGCEACGGQGYHCLLY
;
A
#
# COMPACT_ATOMS: atom_id res chain seq x y z
N LEU A 1 21.40 14.84 7.26
CA LEU A 1 21.53 14.83 8.71
C LEU A 1 22.76 15.64 9.11
N ASP A 2 22.59 16.50 10.09
CA ASP A 2 23.69 17.22 10.73
C ASP A 2 24.07 16.48 12.04
N ILE A 3 25.24 15.88 12.07
CA ILE A 3 25.73 15.10 13.21
C ILE A 3 25.97 15.97 14.45
N ALA A 4 26.24 17.28 14.26
CA ALA A 4 26.49 18.20 15.36
C ALA A 4 25.20 18.72 16.00
N GLU A 5 24.08 18.73 15.28
CA GLU A 5 22.80 19.20 15.80
C GLU A 5 22.05 18.04 16.50
N LYS A 6 21.91 18.13 17.84
CA LYS A 6 21.29 17.08 18.69
C LYS A 6 20.01 17.52 19.37
N ARG A 7 19.56 18.77 19.14
CA ARG A 7 18.42 19.38 19.85
C ARG A 7 17.09 19.19 19.13
N VAL A 8 17.12 18.89 17.82
CA VAL A 8 15.93 18.79 16.98
C VAL A 8 15.85 17.43 16.27
N PRO A 9 14.63 16.93 16.01
CA PRO A 9 14.47 15.73 15.19
C PRO A 9 15.03 15.94 13.78
N GLN A 10 15.65 14.90 13.24
CA GLN A 10 16.23 14.93 11.90
C GLN A 10 15.87 13.67 11.14
N ASP A 11 15.52 13.83 9.87
CA ASP A 11 15.28 12.72 8.94
C ASP A 11 16.25 12.80 7.76
N GLY A 12 16.74 11.66 7.32
CA GLY A 12 17.66 11.57 6.20
C GLY A 12 17.59 10.23 5.49
N ARG A 13 18.27 10.15 4.37
CA ARG A 13 18.43 8.94 3.57
C ARG A 13 19.89 8.70 3.25
N MET A 14 20.28 7.42 3.18
CA MET A 14 21.55 7.00 2.65
C MET A 14 21.35 5.77 1.76
N ALA A 15 22.09 5.71 0.68
CA ALA A 15 22.17 4.52 -0.17
C ALA A 15 23.40 3.72 0.24
N LEU A 16 23.23 2.44 0.51
CA LEU A 16 24.29 1.51 0.85
C LEU A 16 24.34 0.36 -0.16
N LYS A 17 25.53 -0.19 -0.36
CA LYS A 17 25.71 -1.39 -1.16
C LYS A 17 26.19 -2.50 -0.23
N VAL A 18 25.32 -3.48 0.06
CA VAL A 18 25.61 -4.59 0.98
C VAL A 18 25.52 -5.90 0.19
N GLY A 19 26.61 -6.66 0.12
CA GLY A 19 26.65 -7.92 -0.63
C GLY A 19 26.27 -7.78 -2.11
N GLY A 20 26.63 -6.65 -2.75
CA GLY A 20 26.26 -6.35 -4.15
C GLY A 20 24.84 -5.81 -4.35
N ARG A 21 24.02 -5.75 -3.31
CA ARG A 21 22.63 -5.23 -3.36
C ARG A 21 22.59 -3.77 -2.97
N ALA A 22 21.83 -2.96 -3.72
CA ALA A 22 21.56 -1.58 -3.38
C ALA A 22 20.44 -1.53 -2.33
N ILE A 23 20.74 -1.01 -1.16
CA ILE A 23 19.80 -0.85 -0.04
C ILE A 23 19.67 0.63 0.25
N ASP A 24 18.45 1.15 0.24
CA ASP A 24 18.13 2.47 0.79
C ASP A 24 17.89 2.35 2.29
N VAL A 25 18.51 3.24 3.06
CA VAL A 25 18.30 3.33 4.50
C VAL A 25 17.67 4.68 4.82
N ARG A 26 16.47 4.65 5.37
CA ARG A 26 15.86 5.84 5.96
C ARG A 26 16.31 5.92 7.42
N VAL A 27 16.84 7.07 7.79
CA VAL A 27 17.33 7.32 9.14
C VAL A 27 16.49 8.43 9.76
N SER A 28 15.90 8.16 10.89
CA SER A 28 15.23 9.16 11.73
C SER A 28 15.96 9.24 13.06
N VAL A 29 16.34 10.44 13.43
CA VAL A 29 17.04 10.74 14.71
C VAL A 29 16.14 11.65 15.53
N MET A 30 15.94 11.29 16.78
CA MET A 30 15.10 12.03 17.71
C MET A 30 15.84 12.23 19.04
N PRO A 31 15.92 13.47 19.56
CA PRO A 31 16.43 13.72 20.89
C PRO A 31 15.61 12.96 21.96
N ALA A 32 16.30 12.36 22.91
CA ALA A 32 15.69 11.67 24.04
C ALA A 32 16.45 12.00 25.33
N SER A 33 15.87 11.71 26.49
CA SER A 33 16.42 12.06 27.82
C SER A 33 17.82 11.51 28.11
N HIS A 34 18.17 10.39 27.48
CA HIS A 34 19.47 9.72 27.66
C HIS A 34 20.35 9.69 26.41
N GLY A 35 20.15 10.64 25.49
CA GLY A 35 20.87 10.73 24.22
C GLY A 35 19.93 10.76 23.04
N GLU A 36 20.41 10.33 21.87
CA GLU A 36 19.61 10.33 20.64
C GLU A 36 19.06 8.93 20.34
N ARG A 37 17.78 8.85 20.01
CA ARG A 37 17.17 7.64 19.49
C ARG A 37 17.29 7.66 17.96
N VAL A 38 17.95 6.64 17.42
CA VAL A 38 18.11 6.47 15.97
C VAL A 38 17.25 5.30 15.51
N VAL A 39 16.42 5.54 14.52
CA VAL A 39 15.64 4.50 13.83
C VAL A 39 16.10 4.41 12.39
N MET A 40 16.59 3.25 11.99
CA MET A 40 17.01 2.96 10.62
C MET A 40 16.04 1.96 9.99
N ARG A 41 15.43 2.33 8.87
CA ARG A 41 14.58 1.46 8.07
C ARG A 41 15.31 1.08 6.79
N LEU A 42 15.60 -0.20 6.67
CA LEU A 42 16.25 -0.77 5.48
C LEU A 42 15.18 -1.03 4.41
N LEU A 43 15.38 -0.52 3.21
CA LEU A 43 14.52 -0.71 2.06
C LEU A 43 15.34 -1.45 0.98
N ASP A 44 15.06 -2.73 0.80
CA ASP A 44 15.67 -3.52 -0.27
C ASP A 44 14.95 -3.20 -1.59
N LYS A 45 15.69 -2.62 -2.55
CA LYS A 45 15.17 -2.28 -3.88
C LYS A 45 15.06 -3.49 -4.82
N GLN A 46 15.70 -4.59 -4.47
CA GLN A 46 15.80 -5.79 -5.31
C GLN A 46 14.98 -6.92 -4.69
N GLY A 47 13.76 -7.12 -5.08
CA GLY A 47 13.08 -8.35 -4.65
C GLY A 47 11.57 -8.30 -4.57
N VAL A 48 10.95 -7.17 -4.83
CA VAL A 48 9.50 -7.11 -4.86
C VAL A 48 9.02 -7.62 -6.23
N ARG A 49 8.52 -8.85 -6.26
CA ARG A 49 7.79 -9.34 -7.43
C ARG A 49 6.45 -8.61 -7.52
N LEU A 50 6.35 -7.71 -8.51
CA LEU A 50 5.13 -6.96 -8.80
C LEU A 50 4.18 -7.76 -9.70
N GLU A 51 3.83 -8.96 -9.27
CA GLU A 51 2.92 -9.85 -9.99
C GLU A 51 1.65 -10.04 -9.15
N LEU A 52 0.48 -9.83 -9.74
CA LEU A 52 -0.81 -9.99 -9.05
C LEU A 52 -0.97 -11.35 -8.36
N PRO A 53 -0.58 -12.49 -8.97
CA PRO A 53 -0.66 -13.78 -8.30
C PRO A 53 0.19 -13.88 -7.02
N SER A 54 1.33 -13.16 -6.97
CA SER A 54 2.22 -13.15 -5.80
C SER A 54 1.64 -12.43 -4.59
N LEU A 55 0.65 -11.55 -4.80
CA LEU A 55 -0.06 -10.86 -3.72
C LEU A 55 -0.97 -11.79 -2.91
N GLY A 56 -1.24 -13.02 -3.41
CA GLY A 56 -2.06 -13.99 -2.69
C GLY A 56 -3.55 -13.70 -2.69
N MET A 57 -4.04 -12.75 -3.46
CA MET A 57 -5.47 -12.47 -3.60
C MET A 57 -6.23 -13.62 -4.26
N ALA A 58 -7.48 -13.80 -3.88
CA ALA A 58 -8.38 -14.73 -4.56
C ALA A 58 -8.53 -14.36 -6.06
N PRO A 59 -8.58 -15.34 -6.97
CA PRO A 59 -8.66 -15.08 -8.41
C PRO A 59 -9.80 -14.15 -8.83
N ALA A 60 -10.96 -14.24 -8.17
CA ALA A 60 -12.09 -13.36 -8.42
C ALA A 60 -11.77 -11.89 -8.11
N HIS A 61 -11.04 -11.60 -7.02
CA HIS A 61 -10.61 -10.26 -6.66
C HIS A 61 -9.53 -9.73 -7.64
N GLN A 62 -8.59 -10.59 -8.07
CA GLN A 62 -7.60 -10.22 -9.08
C GLN A 62 -8.29 -9.80 -10.39
N GLN A 63 -9.24 -10.60 -10.86
CA GLN A 63 -10.01 -10.28 -12.08
C GLN A 63 -10.81 -8.98 -11.95
N ALA A 64 -11.42 -8.75 -10.76
CA ALA A 64 -12.14 -7.51 -10.51
C ALA A 64 -11.21 -6.29 -10.57
N LEU A 65 -10.05 -6.35 -9.93
CA LEU A 65 -9.04 -5.28 -9.98
C LEU A 65 -8.52 -5.04 -11.39
N LEU A 66 -8.23 -6.10 -12.16
CA LEU A 66 -7.81 -5.98 -13.55
C LEU A 66 -8.86 -5.30 -14.45
N ARG A 67 -10.15 -5.51 -14.17
CA ARG A 67 -11.22 -4.79 -14.88
C ARG A 67 -11.24 -3.31 -14.48
N LEU A 68 -11.07 -3.00 -13.21
CA LEU A 68 -11.07 -1.64 -12.69
C LEU A 68 -9.92 -0.81 -13.25
N ILE A 69 -8.69 -1.33 -13.24
CA ILE A 69 -7.51 -0.58 -13.71
C ILE A 69 -7.47 -0.36 -15.24
N ARG A 70 -8.32 -1.06 -15.99
CA ARG A 70 -8.47 -0.85 -17.44
C ARG A 70 -9.49 0.20 -17.80
N GLN A 71 -10.23 0.72 -16.82
CA GLN A 71 -11.17 1.81 -17.06
C GLN A 71 -10.41 3.08 -17.46
N PRO A 72 -10.99 3.91 -18.33
CA PRO A 72 -10.32 5.13 -18.78
C PRO A 72 -10.25 6.21 -17.69
N HIS A 73 -11.16 6.20 -16.73
CA HIS A 73 -11.26 7.17 -15.65
C HIS A 73 -11.92 6.57 -14.41
N GLY A 74 -11.87 7.29 -13.29
CA GLY A 74 -12.45 6.88 -12.01
C GLY A 74 -11.41 6.83 -10.90
N ILE A 75 -11.84 6.54 -9.68
CA ILE A 75 -10.98 6.41 -8.51
C ILE A 75 -10.98 4.97 -8.02
N ILE A 76 -9.79 4.42 -7.84
CA ILE A 76 -9.57 3.13 -7.17
C ILE A 76 -8.81 3.38 -5.88
N LEU A 77 -9.37 2.97 -4.76
CA LEU A 77 -8.77 3.14 -3.44
C LEU A 77 -8.31 1.80 -2.87
N VAL A 78 -7.12 1.79 -2.30
CA VAL A 78 -6.64 0.69 -1.46
C VAL A 78 -6.56 1.19 -0.02
N THR A 79 -7.27 0.54 0.89
CA THR A 79 -7.32 0.94 2.30
C THR A 79 -6.87 -0.19 3.23
N GLY A 80 -6.49 0.19 4.43
CA GLY A 80 -5.98 -0.72 5.47
C GLY A 80 -4.98 -0.04 6.38
N PRO A 81 -4.56 -0.67 7.48
CA PRO A 81 -3.58 -0.12 8.39
C PRO A 81 -2.20 0.06 7.73
N THR A 82 -1.31 0.76 8.41
CA THR A 82 0.10 0.82 8.02
C THR A 82 0.69 -0.57 7.97
N GLY A 83 1.50 -0.85 6.93
CA GLY A 83 2.09 -2.16 6.73
C GLY A 83 1.16 -3.23 6.15
N SER A 84 -0.05 -2.88 5.69
CA SER A 84 -0.96 -3.84 5.04
C SER A 84 -0.65 -4.10 3.56
N GLY A 85 0.43 -3.54 3.01
CA GLY A 85 0.86 -3.77 1.64
C GLY A 85 0.16 -2.92 0.58
N LYS A 86 -0.49 -1.81 0.95
CA LYS A 86 -1.21 -0.92 0.02
C LYS A 86 -0.35 -0.46 -1.15
N SER A 87 0.83 0.09 -0.87
CA SER A 87 1.77 0.57 -1.91
C SER A 87 2.21 -0.56 -2.83
N THR A 88 2.50 -1.75 -2.29
CA THR A 88 2.86 -2.93 -3.08
C THR A 88 1.73 -3.32 -4.04
N THR A 89 0.49 -3.32 -3.58
CA THR A 89 -0.68 -3.60 -4.41
C THR A 89 -0.83 -2.55 -5.51
N LEU A 90 -0.75 -1.26 -5.17
CA LEU A 90 -0.87 -0.17 -6.15
C LEU A 90 0.26 -0.22 -7.20
N TYR A 91 1.50 -0.45 -6.77
CA TYR A 91 2.63 -0.59 -7.70
C TYR A 91 2.48 -1.81 -8.61
N THR A 92 1.97 -2.94 -8.06
CA THR A 92 1.63 -4.11 -8.88
C THR A 92 0.57 -3.79 -9.92
N LEU A 93 -0.48 -3.02 -9.54
CA LEU A 93 -1.51 -2.58 -10.48
C LEU A 93 -0.96 -1.65 -11.55
N LEU A 94 -0.12 -0.68 -11.18
CA LEU A 94 0.55 0.20 -12.16
C LEU A 94 1.41 -0.61 -13.14
N SER A 95 2.17 -1.58 -12.66
CA SER A 95 3.00 -2.44 -13.53
C SER A 95 2.17 -3.24 -14.54
N GLN A 96 0.89 -3.56 -14.23
CA GLN A 96 -0.01 -4.27 -15.15
C GLN A 96 -0.52 -3.39 -16.30
N ILE A 97 -0.50 -2.08 -16.15
CA ILE A 97 -1.00 -1.11 -17.14
C ILE A 97 0.10 -0.21 -17.70
N ASN A 98 1.33 -0.42 -17.29
CA ASN A 98 2.50 0.30 -17.80
C ASN A 98 2.94 -0.36 -19.12
N ASP A 99 2.31 0.07 -20.21
CA ASP A 99 2.44 -0.46 -21.57
C ASP A 99 3.16 0.50 -22.53
N GLU A 100 3.85 1.51 -21.98
CA GLU A 100 4.54 2.58 -22.73
C GLU A 100 3.62 3.49 -23.58
N GLN A 101 2.31 3.21 -23.60
CA GLN A 101 1.32 4.03 -24.31
C GLN A 101 0.62 5.02 -23.37
N ARG A 102 0.61 4.73 -22.08
CA ARG A 102 -0.04 5.54 -21.06
C ARG A 102 0.97 6.39 -20.32
N ASN A 103 0.65 7.67 -20.15
CA ASN A 103 1.40 8.56 -19.27
C ASN A 103 0.98 8.32 -17.81
N ILE A 104 1.81 7.57 -17.09
CA ILE A 104 1.58 7.22 -15.68
C ILE A 104 2.46 8.10 -14.81
N MET A 105 1.84 8.84 -13.90
CA MET A 105 2.53 9.74 -13.00
C MET A 105 2.14 9.49 -11.54
N THR A 106 3.07 9.71 -10.61
CA THR A 106 2.81 9.54 -9.18
C THR A 106 3.23 10.75 -8.36
N ILE A 107 2.54 10.96 -7.23
CA ILE A 107 2.97 11.84 -6.13
C ILE A 107 2.93 11.05 -4.83
N GLU A 108 4.07 10.93 -4.12
CA GLU A 108 4.26 9.99 -3.02
C GLU A 108 5.03 10.61 -1.85
N ASP A 109 4.82 10.06 -0.64
CA ASP A 109 5.52 10.50 0.57
C ASP A 109 5.96 9.29 1.43
N PRO A 110 7.13 8.76 1.13
CA PRO A 110 8.00 8.98 -0.02
C PRO A 110 7.78 7.93 -1.12
N VAL A 111 8.50 8.06 -2.24
CA VAL A 111 8.64 6.98 -3.22
C VAL A 111 9.33 5.79 -2.56
N GLU A 112 8.69 4.59 -2.58
CA GLU A 112 9.23 3.40 -1.93
C GLU A 112 10.36 2.76 -2.75
N TYR A 113 10.16 2.61 -4.06
CA TYR A 113 11.16 2.18 -5.04
C TYR A 113 10.77 2.66 -6.44
N GLU A 114 11.76 2.77 -7.31
CA GLU A 114 11.57 3.27 -8.66
C GLU A 114 10.91 2.23 -9.57
N LEU A 115 9.92 2.67 -10.33
CA LEU A 115 9.25 1.91 -11.37
C LEU A 115 9.71 2.41 -12.74
N ALA A 116 10.30 1.55 -13.55
CA ALA A 116 10.70 1.92 -14.90
C ALA A 116 9.49 2.35 -15.73
N GLY A 117 9.62 3.44 -16.49
CA GLY A 117 8.55 3.96 -17.35
C GLY A 117 7.46 4.76 -16.63
N ILE A 118 7.58 5.02 -15.32
CA ILE A 118 6.63 5.80 -14.53
C ILE A 118 7.30 7.05 -13.98
N ALA A 119 6.68 8.21 -14.16
CA ALA A 119 7.18 9.47 -13.63
C ALA A 119 6.77 9.63 -12.15
N GLN A 120 7.68 9.31 -11.24
CA GLN A 120 7.42 9.34 -9.79
C GLN A 120 7.94 10.64 -9.17
N THR A 121 7.04 11.39 -8.54
CA THR A 121 7.36 12.65 -7.82
C THR A 121 7.22 12.43 -6.33
N GLN A 122 8.18 12.95 -5.55
CA GLN A 122 8.13 12.87 -4.11
C GLN A 122 7.71 14.20 -3.49
N VAL A 123 6.83 14.13 -2.49
CA VAL A 123 6.50 15.26 -1.60
C VAL A 123 7.78 15.81 -0.95
N ASN A 124 7.91 17.13 -0.90
CA ASN A 124 9.04 17.79 -0.27
C ASN A 124 8.55 19.05 0.48
N PRO A 125 8.32 18.94 1.80
CA PRO A 125 7.83 20.06 2.61
C PRO A 125 8.77 21.28 2.64
N LYS A 126 10.07 21.07 2.43
CA LYS A 126 11.07 22.17 2.45
C LYS A 126 10.85 23.21 1.34
N VAL A 127 10.24 22.81 0.24
CA VAL A 127 9.90 23.65 -0.92
C VAL A 127 8.40 23.73 -1.13
N ASP A 128 7.61 23.44 -0.11
CA ASP A 128 6.14 23.46 -0.13
C ASP A 128 5.54 22.57 -1.25
N MET A 129 6.20 21.46 -1.59
CA MET A 129 5.69 20.45 -2.48
C MET A 129 4.81 19.47 -1.69
N THR A 130 3.55 19.85 -1.50
CA THR A 130 2.52 19.03 -0.83
C THR A 130 1.86 18.07 -1.82
N PHE A 131 1.04 17.11 -1.32
CA PHE A 131 0.22 16.25 -2.18
C PHE A 131 -0.70 17.05 -3.10
N ALA A 132 -1.43 18.03 -2.56
CA ALA A 132 -2.34 18.85 -3.33
C ALA A 132 -1.62 19.68 -4.41
N ARG A 133 -0.51 20.31 -4.05
CA ARG A 133 0.29 21.12 -4.99
C ARG A 133 0.93 20.26 -6.09
N GLY A 134 1.51 19.12 -5.70
CA GLY A 134 2.08 18.16 -6.63
C GLY A 134 1.04 17.59 -7.58
N LEU A 135 -0.12 17.19 -7.08
CA LEU A 135 -1.22 16.67 -7.88
C LEU A 135 -1.71 17.67 -8.92
N ARG A 136 -1.92 18.95 -8.53
CA ARG A 136 -2.26 20.01 -9.50
C ARG A 136 -1.20 20.20 -10.57
N ALA A 137 0.07 20.04 -10.23
CA ALA A 137 1.15 20.14 -11.20
C ALA A 137 1.15 18.94 -12.17
N LEU A 138 0.98 17.73 -11.66
CA LEU A 138 0.90 16.50 -12.45
C LEU A 138 -0.25 16.53 -13.46
N LEU A 139 -1.43 17.00 -13.06
CA LEU A 139 -2.61 17.09 -13.94
C LEU A 139 -2.42 18.04 -15.13
N ARG A 140 -1.38 18.90 -15.13
CA ARG A 140 -0.99 19.74 -16.28
C ARG A 140 0.07 19.10 -17.17
N GLN A 141 0.47 17.87 -16.89
CA GLN A 141 1.47 17.11 -17.66
C GLN A 141 0.81 16.02 -18.52
N ASP A 142 -0.49 16.16 -18.77
CA ASP A 142 -1.29 15.24 -19.60
C ASP A 142 -1.18 13.78 -19.18
N PRO A 143 -1.43 13.44 -17.90
CA PRO A 143 -1.39 12.06 -17.44
C PRO A 143 -2.66 11.31 -17.81
N ASP A 144 -2.54 10.03 -18.18
CA ASP A 144 -3.68 9.10 -18.29
C ASP A 144 -4.02 8.50 -16.93
N VAL A 145 -2.98 8.20 -16.14
CA VAL A 145 -3.09 7.54 -14.83
C VAL A 145 -2.30 8.29 -13.79
N VAL A 146 -2.93 8.59 -12.66
CA VAL A 146 -2.30 9.27 -11.53
C VAL A 146 -2.36 8.43 -10.27
N LEU A 147 -1.22 8.15 -9.65
CA LEU A 147 -1.16 7.59 -8.31
C LEU A 147 -0.89 8.70 -7.29
N ILE A 148 -1.78 8.82 -6.33
CA ILE A 148 -1.59 9.66 -5.14
C ILE A 148 -1.26 8.72 -4.00
N GLY A 149 -0.06 8.80 -3.43
CA GLY A 149 0.42 7.89 -2.39
C GLY A 149 -0.61 7.70 -1.27
N GLU A 150 -1.21 8.79 -0.82
CA GLU A 150 -2.34 8.78 0.12
C GLU A 150 -3.16 10.08 0.06
N ILE A 151 -4.43 10.00 0.44
CA ILE A 151 -5.31 11.16 0.64
C ILE A 151 -5.46 11.39 2.14
N ARG A 152 -4.93 12.52 2.64
CA ARG A 152 -4.96 12.88 4.07
C ARG A 152 -5.96 14.00 4.38
N ASP A 153 -6.26 14.84 3.40
CA ASP A 153 -7.01 16.09 3.56
C ASP A 153 -8.05 16.29 2.46
N GLY A 154 -9.00 17.21 2.73
CA GLY A 154 -10.10 17.50 1.82
C GLY A 154 -9.65 18.14 0.51
N GLU A 155 -8.58 18.94 0.52
CA GLU A 155 -8.06 19.58 -0.69
C GLU A 155 -7.56 18.53 -1.69
N THR A 156 -6.73 17.60 -1.23
CA THR A 156 -6.24 16.48 -2.05
C THR A 156 -7.39 15.59 -2.52
N ALA A 157 -8.38 15.31 -1.64
CA ALA A 157 -9.55 14.51 -1.98
C ALA A 157 -10.37 15.15 -3.12
N GLN A 158 -10.65 16.45 -3.03
CA GLN A 158 -11.39 17.17 -4.05
C GLN A 158 -10.68 17.20 -5.39
N ILE A 159 -9.35 17.44 -5.40
CA ILE A 159 -8.57 17.43 -6.65
C ILE A 159 -8.59 16.03 -7.28
N ALA A 160 -8.45 14.96 -6.48
CA ALA A 160 -8.51 13.59 -6.96
C ALA A 160 -9.86 13.26 -7.60
N VAL A 161 -10.95 13.69 -6.97
CA VAL A 161 -12.31 13.53 -7.52
C VAL A 161 -12.47 14.29 -8.83
N GLN A 162 -12.07 15.55 -8.88
CA GLN A 162 -12.11 16.35 -10.12
C GLN A 162 -11.30 15.70 -11.23
N ALA A 163 -10.10 15.24 -10.95
CA ALA A 163 -9.26 14.53 -11.93
C ALA A 163 -9.98 13.32 -12.51
N SER A 164 -10.64 12.51 -11.67
CA SER A 164 -11.37 11.33 -12.13
C SER A 164 -12.58 11.66 -13.00
N LEU A 165 -13.26 12.77 -12.72
CA LEU A 165 -14.41 13.24 -13.49
C LEU A 165 -13.99 13.90 -14.84
N THR A 166 -12.75 14.37 -14.91
CA THR A 166 -12.17 14.97 -16.13
C THR A 166 -11.41 13.98 -17.01
N GLY A 167 -11.54 12.68 -16.76
CA GLY A 167 -11.04 11.65 -17.67
C GLY A 167 -9.78 10.92 -17.22
N HIS A 168 -9.31 11.13 -15.98
CA HIS A 168 -8.10 10.47 -15.47
C HIS A 168 -8.45 9.23 -14.61
N LEU A 169 -7.65 8.19 -14.71
CA LEU A 169 -7.69 7.09 -13.76
C LEU A 169 -6.83 7.44 -12.54
N VAL A 170 -7.46 7.55 -11.38
CA VAL A 170 -6.80 7.91 -10.13
C VAL A 170 -6.70 6.69 -9.21
N LEU A 171 -5.50 6.38 -8.76
CA LEU A 171 -5.24 5.37 -7.74
C LEU A 171 -4.76 6.04 -6.47
N SER A 172 -5.25 5.62 -5.30
CA SER A 172 -4.76 6.19 -4.04
C SER A 172 -4.96 5.25 -2.86
N THR A 173 -4.43 5.67 -1.69
CA THR A 173 -4.65 4.97 -0.43
C THR A 173 -5.39 5.83 0.58
N LEU A 174 -6.09 5.15 1.48
CA LEU A 174 -6.66 5.70 2.70
C LEU A 174 -6.28 4.83 3.91
N HIS A 175 -6.29 5.44 5.09
CA HIS A 175 -6.06 4.72 6.35
C HIS A 175 -7.38 4.43 7.04
N THR A 176 -8.24 3.61 6.43
CA THR A 176 -9.48 3.11 7.05
C THR A 176 -9.45 1.59 7.15
N ASN A 177 -10.21 1.06 8.09
CA ASN A 177 -10.21 -0.37 8.38
C ASN A 177 -11.10 -1.20 7.45
N THR A 178 -12.05 -0.57 6.77
CA THR A 178 -13.03 -1.21 5.90
C THR A 178 -13.20 -0.41 4.61
N ALA A 179 -13.69 -1.06 3.56
CA ALA A 179 -14.03 -0.38 2.30
C ALA A 179 -15.13 0.67 2.48
N ILE A 180 -16.16 0.36 3.29
CA ILE A 180 -17.24 1.30 3.62
C ILE A 180 -16.67 2.50 4.38
N GLY A 181 -15.76 2.27 5.33
CA GLY A 181 -15.09 3.34 6.06
C GLY A 181 -14.31 4.31 5.18
N ALA A 182 -13.82 3.86 4.01
CA ALA A 182 -13.18 4.76 3.05
C ALA A 182 -14.16 5.77 2.46
N VAL A 183 -15.37 5.34 2.14
CA VAL A 183 -16.45 6.24 1.65
C VAL A 183 -16.82 7.27 2.71
N THR A 184 -17.02 6.82 3.96
CA THR A 184 -17.30 7.72 5.09
C THR A 184 -16.15 8.73 5.26
N ARG A 185 -14.91 8.27 5.22
CA ARG A 185 -13.74 9.15 5.38
C ARG A 185 -13.64 10.23 4.32
N LEU A 186 -13.94 9.91 3.05
CA LEU A 186 -13.98 10.92 1.99
C LEU A 186 -15.10 11.95 2.20
N ARG A 187 -16.26 11.52 2.71
CA ARG A 187 -17.34 12.44 3.08
C ARG A 187 -16.92 13.37 4.24
N ASP A 188 -16.26 12.83 5.25
CA ASP A 188 -15.72 13.62 6.37
C ASP A 188 -14.68 14.66 5.92
N MET A 189 -13.97 14.36 4.81
CA MET A 189 -13.07 15.30 4.14
C MET A 189 -13.78 16.33 3.25
N GLY A 190 -15.11 16.34 3.23
CA GLY A 190 -15.93 17.32 2.51
C GLY A 190 -16.20 16.96 1.05
N VAL A 191 -16.03 15.69 0.65
CA VAL A 191 -16.44 15.25 -0.70
C VAL A 191 -17.93 14.94 -0.72
N GLU A 192 -18.65 15.60 -1.62
CA GLU A 192 -20.08 15.45 -1.78
C GLU A 192 -20.48 14.04 -2.24
N PRO A 193 -21.55 13.43 -1.69
CA PRO A 193 -21.96 12.06 -2.01
C PRO A 193 -22.18 11.79 -3.50
N PHE A 194 -22.76 12.75 -4.22
CA PHE A 194 -23.02 12.59 -5.66
C PHE A 194 -21.72 12.54 -6.48
N LEU A 195 -20.68 13.27 -6.05
CA LEU A 195 -19.35 13.20 -6.68
C LEU A 195 -18.68 11.86 -6.42
N LEU A 196 -18.80 11.32 -5.20
CA LEU A 196 -18.28 9.98 -4.88
C LEU A 196 -18.96 8.89 -5.71
N SER A 197 -20.29 8.96 -5.86
CA SER A 197 -21.02 7.96 -6.66
C SER A 197 -20.63 7.97 -8.14
N SER A 198 -20.21 9.12 -8.66
CA SER A 198 -19.82 9.29 -10.07
C SER A 198 -18.33 9.02 -10.32
N SER A 199 -17.49 9.11 -9.28
CA SER A 199 -16.02 9.01 -9.43
C SER A 199 -15.43 7.72 -8.89
N LEU A 200 -16.01 7.13 -7.82
CA LEU A 200 -15.44 5.98 -7.12
C LEU A 200 -15.74 4.67 -7.85
N SER A 201 -14.76 4.13 -8.54
CA SER A 201 -14.86 2.86 -9.28
C SER A 201 -14.69 1.63 -8.39
N GLY A 202 -13.88 1.72 -7.34
CA GLY A 202 -13.66 0.60 -6.44
C GLY A 202 -12.88 0.94 -5.18
N VAL A 203 -13.13 0.15 -4.13
CA VAL A 203 -12.38 0.22 -2.88
C VAL A 203 -11.95 -1.18 -2.46
N LEU A 204 -10.67 -1.38 -2.28
CA LEU A 204 -10.07 -2.60 -1.76
C LEU A 204 -9.61 -2.38 -0.32
N ALA A 205 -10.22 -3.08 0.64
CA ALA A 205 -9.72 -3.12 2.01
C ALA A 205 -8.75 -4.30 2.18
N GLN A 206 -7.56 -4.04 2.70
CA GLN A 206 -6.45 -5.00 2.71
C GLN A 206 -5.83 -5.18 4.10
N ARG A 207 -5.49 -6.42 4.42
CA ARG A 207 -4.76 -6.83 5.62
C ARG A 207 -3.66 -7.81 5.24
N LEU A 208 -2.55 -7.78 5.98
CA LEU A 208 -1.56 -8.86 5.93
C LEU A 208 -1.91 -9.92 6.96
N VAL A 209 -1.93 -11.16 6.52
CA VAL A 209 -2.05 -12.33 7.40
C VAL A 209 -0.85 -13.26 7.20
N ARG A 210 -0.44 -13.95 8.26
CA ARG A 210 0.61 -14.94 8.16
C ARG A 210 0.06 -16.20 7.49
N ARG A 211 0.73 -16.69 6.47
CA ARG A 211 0.42 -17.96 5.83
C ARG A 211 1.19 -19.10 6.50
N LEU A 212 0.53 -20.19 6.79
CA LEU A 212 1.20 -21.39 7.31
C LEU A 212 2.24 -21.91 6.32
N CYS A 213 3.39 -22.30 6.84
CA CYS A 213 4.42 -22.94 6.04
C CYS A 213 3.88 -24.25 5.45
N PRO A 214 3.90 -24.45 4.13
CA PRO A 214 3.36 -25.66 3.51
C PRO A 214 4.13 -26.92 3.88
N GLN A 215 5.42 -26.77 4.25
CA GLN A 215 6.30 -27.90 4.56
C GLN A 215 6.10 -28.43 5.98
N CYS A 216 5.73 -27.56 6.94
CA CYS A 216 5.65 -27.98 8.34
C CYS A 216 4.29 -27.76 9.00
N ARG A 217 3.28 -27.35 8.25
CA ARG A 217 1.93 -27.29 8.79
C ARG A 217 1.40 -28.72 9.04
N GLU A 218 0.74 -28.93 10.15
CA GLU A 218 0.08 -30.20 10.42
C GLU A 218 -1.42 -30.05 10.64
N PRO A 219 -2.24 -31.06 10.25
CA PRO A 219 -3.65 -31.00 10.51
C PRO A 219 -3.94 -31.16 12.01
N TYR A 220 -4.96 -30.47 12.51
CA TYR A 220 -5.45 -30.65 13.86
C TYR A 220 -6.97 -30.58 13.93
N ALA A 221 -7.55 -31.27 14.93
CA ALA A 221 -8.99 -31.23 15.17
C ALA A 221 -9.35 -29.96 15.96
N LEU A 222 -10.40 -29.25 15.53
CA LEU A 222 -10.96 -28.14 16.28
C LEU A 222 -11.63 -28.61 17.57
N SER A 223 -11.38 -27.87 18.65
CA SER A 223 -12.17 -28.03 19.87
C SER A 223 -13.60 -27.50 19.67
N ASP A 224 -14.54 -27.94 20.53
CA ASP A 224 -15.93 -27.48 20.47
C ASP A 224 -16.04 -25.93 20.66
N ALA A 225 -15.17 -25.36 21.47
CA ALA A 225 -15.10 -23.90 21.66
C ALA A 225 -14.68 -23.19 20.36
N GLN A 226 -13.68 -23.70 19.65
CA GLN A 226 -13.25 -23.15 18.37
C GLN A 226 -14.32 -23.33 17.28
N ARG A 227 -15.01 -24.47 17.25
CA ARG A 227 -16.13 -24.70 16.34
C ARG A 227 -17.25 -23.69 16.54
N ARG A 228 -17.63 -23.44 17.78
CA ARG A 228 -18.66 -22.43 18.12
C ARG A 228 -18.24 -21.03 17.69
N LEU A 229 -16.97 -20.66 17.93
CA LEU A 229 -16.43 -19.36 17.54
C LEU A 229 -16.47 -19.15 16.02
N LEU A 230 -16.23 -20.20 15.24
CA LEU A 230 -16.24 -20.19 13.78
C LEU A 230 -17.67 -20.40 13.20
N GLY A 231 -18.70 -20.55 14.02
CA GLY A 231 -20.07 -20.82 13.57
C GLY A 231 -20.23 -22.15 12.83
N LEU A 232 -19.36 -23.13 13.10
CA LEU A 232 -19.36 -24.43 12.43
C LEU A 232 -20.29 -25.43 13.15
N PRO A 233 -21.16 -26.13 12.41
CA PRO A 233 -21.95 -27.22 12.99
C PRO A 233 -21.06 -28.31 13.58
N PRO A 234 -21.50 -29.03 14.65
CA PRO A 234 -20.71 -30.10 15.25
C PRO A 234 -20.37 -31.25 14.28
N THR A 235 -21.23 -31.49 13.30
CA THR A 235 -21.11 -32.56 12.32
C THR A 235 -20.29 -32.24 11.09
N GLN A 236 -19.91 -30.97 10.90
CA GLN A 236 -19.15 -30.55 9.71
C GLN A 236 -17.67 -30.94 9.84
N ALA A 237 -17.19 -31.81 8.96
CA ALA A 237 -15.78 -32.15 8.87
C ALA A 237 -15.00 -30.94 8.29
N VAL A 238 -14.16 -30.35 9.12
CA VAL A 238 -13.27 -29.25 8.71
C VAL A 238 -11.85 -29.60 9.10
N THR A 239 -10.95 -29.64 8.13
CA THR A 239 -9.52 -29.80 8.40
C THR A 239 -8.91 -28.45 8.66
N CYS A 240 -8.44 -28.21 9.87
CA CYS A 240 -7.64 -27.06 10.25
C CYS A 240 -6.17 -27.43 10.33
N TRP A 241 -5.32 -26.43 10.24
CA TRP A 241 -3.86 -26.60 10.21
C TRP A 241 -3.22 -25.71 11.25
N ARG A 242 -2.16 -26.19 11.91
CA ARG A 242 -1.35 -25.44 12.85
C ARG A 242 0.11 -25.36 12.39
N PRO A 243 0.85 -24.32 12.78
CA PRO A 243 2.27 -24.20 12.51
C PRO A 243 3.07 -25.11 13.44
N LEU A 244 4.10 -25.77 12.92
CA LEU A 244 5.13 -26.45 13.74
C LEU A 244 6.42 -25.66 13.79
N GLY A 245 6.90 -25.22 12.66
CA GLY A 245 8.23 -24.66 12.46
C GLY A 245 9.18 -25.68 11.84
N CYS A 246 9.97 -25.22 10.85
CA CYS A 246 11.02 -26.00 10.20
C CYS A 246 12.09 -25.06 9.67
N GLU A 247 13.18 -25.62 9.18
CA GLU A 247 14.31 -24.85 8.61
C GLU A 247 13.85 -23.90 7.49
N ALA A 248 12.99 -24.36 6.58
CA ALA A 248 12.48 -23.56 5.45
C ALA A 248 11.68 -22.31 5.86
N CYS A 249 11.13 -22.27 7.05
CA CYS A 249 10.42 -21.09 7.60
C CYS A 249 11.18 -20.43 8.77
N GLY A 250 12.46 -20.78 8.96
CA GLY A 250 13.26 -20.24 10.07
C GLY A 250 12.70 -20.57 11.46
N GLY A 251 12.06 -21.72 11.63
CA GLY A 251 11.46 -22.17 12.89
C GLY A 251 10.11 -21.54 13.22
N GLN A 252 9.61 -20.59 12.42
CA GLN A 252 8.41 -19.81 12.76
C GLN A 252 7.09 -20.52 12.44
N GLY A 253 7.08 -21.51 11.55
CA GLY A 253 5.87 -22.16 11.07
C GLY A 253 5.03 -21.36 10.08
N TYR A 254 5.46 -20.15 9.73
CA TYR A 254 4.74 -19.21 8.86
C TYR A 254 5.65 -18.61 7.80
N HIS A 255 5.03 -18.22 6.69
CA HIS A 255 5.56 -17.26 5.74
C HIS A 255 4.72 -15.99 5.77
N CYS A 256 5.37 -14.82 5.65
CA CYS A 256 4.65 -13.56 5.55
C CYS A 256 4.04 -13.44 4.14
N LEU A 257 2.73 -13.22 4.03
CA LEU A 257 2.06 -12.92 2.77
C LEU A 257 1.00 -11.85 2.94
N LEU A 258 0.78 -11.14 1.85
CA LEU A 258 -0.27 -10.14 1.68
C LEU A 258 -1.64 -10.78 1.57
N TYR A 259 -2.58 -10.23 2.30
CA TYR A 259 -4.02 -10.34 2.04
C TYR A 259 -4.74 -9.03 2.36
#